data_9ee2c83cec5e7487a2a0d6782866e5db
#
_entry.id   9ee2c83cec5e7487a2a0d6782866e5db
#
_cell.length_a   1.000
_cell.length_b   1.000
_cell.length_c   1.000
_cell.angle_alpha   90.00
_cell.angle_beta   90.00
_cell.angle_gamma   90.00
#
_symmetry.space_group_name_H-M   'P 1'
#
loop_
_entity.id
_entity.type
_entity.pdbx_description
1 polymer ?
#
loop_
_entity_poly.entity_id
_entity_poly.type
_entity_poly.pdbx_seq_one_letter_code
_entity_poly.pdbx_strand_id
1 'polypeptide(L)'
;EEEIDFLYFEMVDFNLLNKLYNCLDLYIVASRVEGGPASLIECASIKIPIISTNVGIATKILNNTSIFNMTNFESAKPDVETAYKNSLKYKMPEGFDKYIKMFNEIYEN
;
A
#
# COMPACT_ATOMS: atom_id res chain seq x y z
N GLU A 1 -26.00 -16.50 6.10
CA GLU A 1 -25.07 -15.36 6.09
C GLU A 1 -24.24 -15.39 7.37
N GLU A 2 -22.93 -15.24 7.21
CA GLU A 2 -22.04 -15.14 8.35
C GLU A 2 -22.04 -13.69 8.86
N GLU A 3 -22.14 -13.53 10.18
CA GLU A 3 -21.95 -12.23 10.80
C GLU A 3 -20.46 -11.91 10.79
N ILE A 4 -20.11 -10.74 10.27
CA ILE A 4 -18.74 -10.26 10.24
C ILE A 4 -18.63 -9.07 11.18
N ASP A 5 -17.74 -9.16 12.15
CA ASP A 5 -17.42 -8.03 13.01
C ASP A 5 -16.58 -7.04 12.22
N PHE A 6 -16.97 -5.78 12.22
CA PHE A 6 -16.18 -4.74 11.55
C PHE A 6 -16.14 -3.45 12.35
N LEU A 7 -15.08 -2.68 12.13
CA LEU A 7 -14.93 -1.34 12.67
C LEU A 7 -14.70 -0.40 11.49
N TYR A 8 -15.34 0.76 11.54
CA TYR A 8 -15.18 1.78 10.51
C TYR A 8 -14.34 2.93 11.05
N PHE A 9 -13.28 3.29 10.32
CA PHE A 9 -12.42 4.42 10.64
C PHE A 9 -12.34 5.37 9.46
N GLU A 10 -12.40 6.66 9.74
CA GLU A 10 -12.30 7.70 8.74
C GLU A 10 -11.40 8.82 9.27
N MET A 11 -10.43 9.24 8.46
CA MET A 11 -9.54 10.35 8.78
C MET A 11 -8.85 10.23 10.15
N VAL A 12 -8.27 9.06 10.42
CA VAL A 12 -7.54 8.82 11.67
C VAL A 12 -6.17 9.53 11.66
N ASP A 13 -5.65 9.87 12.84
CA ASP A 13 -4.33 10.46 12.94
C ASP A 13 -3.21 9.43 12.66
N PHE A 14 -1.99 9.91 12.45
CA PHE A 14 -0.84 9.07 12.11
C PHE A 14 -0.52 8.00 13.15
N ASN A 15 -0.60 8.35 14.44
CA ASN A 15 -0.27 7.41 15.51
C ASN A 15 -1.26 6.26 15.55
N LEU A 16 -2.55 6.56 15.42
CA LEU A 16 -3.58 5.54 15.39
C LEU A 16 -3.48 4.69 14.13
N LEU A 17 -3.22 5.31 12.98
CA LEU A 17 -3.06 4.61 11.71
C LEU A 17 -1.92 3.60 11.76
N ASN A 18 -0.76 3.99 12.30
CA ASN A 18 0.36 3.08 12.47
C ASN A 18 0.02 1.89 13.36
N LYS A 19 -0.71 2.13 14.46
CA LYS A 19 -1.16 1.05 15.33
C LYS A 19 -2.12 0.10 14.63
N LEU A 20 -3.03 0.64 13.83
CA LEU A 20 -3.97 -0.16 13.05
C LEU A 20 -3.24 -1.03 12.03
N TYR A 21 -2.28 -0.48 11.29
CA TYR A 21 -1.49 -1.25 10.33
C TYR A 21 -0.76 -2.41 11.00
N ASN A 22 -0.17 -2.20 12.17
CA ASN A 22 0.56 -3.24 12.89
C ASN A 22 -0.34 -4.35 13.45
N CYS A 23 -1.65 -4.14 13.48
CA CYS A 23 -2.62 -5.14 13.91
C CYS A 23 -3.16 -5.99 12.76
N LEU A 24 -2.82 -5.68 11.51
CA LEU A 24 -3.41 -6.34 10.35
C LEU A 24 -2.75 -7.67 10.03
N ASP A 25 -3.57 -8.67 9.74
CA ASP A 25 -3.14 -9.95 9.18
C ASP A 25 -3.19 -9.93 7.65
N LEU A 26 -3.99 -9.04 7.08
CA LEU A 26 -4.13 -8.87 5.64
C LEU A 26 -4.65 -7.46 5.36
N TYR A 27 -4.04 -6.81 4.39
CA TYR A 27 -4.48 -5.52 3.88
C TYR A 27 -5.04 -5.69 2.46
N ILE A 28 -6.25 -5.21 2.25
CA ILE A 28 -6.94 -5.35 0.96
C ILE A 28 -7.20 -3.98 0.35
N VAL A 29 -6.74 -3.77 -0.86
CA VAL A 29 -7.05 -2.59 -1.66
C VAL A 29 -8.04 -3.00 -2.73
N ALA A 30 -9.27 -2.50 -2.65
CA ALA A 30 -10.36 -2.90 -3.55
C ALA A 30 -10.87 -1.73 -4.41
N SER A 31 -10.09 -0.68 -4.55
CA SER A 31 -10.47 0.51 -5.30
C SER A 31 -10.53 0.24 -6.80
N ARG A 32 -11.38 0.97 -7.51
CA ARG A 32 -11.44 0.89 -8.98
C ARG A 32 -10.42 1.80 -9.64
N VAL A 33 -10.18 2.96 -9.04
CA VAL A 33 -9.24 3.95 -9.54
C VAL A 33 -8.54 4.62 -8.35
N GLU A 34 -7.22 4.65 -8.39
CA GLU A 34 -6.41 5.41 -7.44
C GLU A 34 -5.13 5.87 -8.10
N GLY A 35 -4.67 7.07 -7.74
CA GLY A 35 -3.46 7.65 -8.29
C GLY A 35 -2.17 7.05 -7.73
N GLY A 36 -2.22 6.56 -6.50
CA GLY A 36 -1.05 5.95 -5.84
C GLY A 36 -1.35 5.78 -4.37
N PRO A 37 -1.88 4.63 -3.95
CA PRO A 37 -2.26 4.45 -2.55
C PRO A 37 -1.03 4.42 -1.65
N ALA A 38 -0.81 5.49 -0.89
CA ALA A 38 0.30 5.60 0.06
C ALA A 38 0.25 4.47 1.10
N SER A 39 -0.94 4.08 1.50
CA SER A 39 -1.14 2.99 2.45
C SER A 39 -0.57 1.66 1.97
N LEU A 40 -0.53 1.42 0.67
CA LEU A 40 0.04 0.21 0.10
C LEU A 40 1.55 0.15 0.34
N ILE A 41 2.24 1.26 0.13
CA ILE A 41 3.68 1.36 0.40
C ILE A 41 3.97 1.21 1.89
N GLU A 42 3.18 1.88 2.72
CA GLU A 42 3.33 1.83 4.18
C GLU A 42 3.17 0.40 4.71
N CYS A 43 2.12 -0.29 4.29
CA CYS A 43 1.88 -1.68 4.69
C CYS A 43 2.96 -2.63 4.16
N ALA A 44 3.40 -2.45 2.92
CA ALA A 44 4.47 -3.27 2.35
C ALA A 44 5.79 -3.10 3.13
N SER A 45 6.09 -1.88 3.57
CA SER A 45 7.33 -1.57 4.28
C SER A 45 7.42 -2.21 5.66
N ILE A 46 6.30 -2.54 6.26
CA ILE A 46 6.25 -3.23 7.57
C ILE A 46 5.82 -4.69 7.43
N LYS A 47 5.90 -5.23 6.24
CA LYS A 47 5.66 -6.65 5.93
C LYS A 47 4.26 -7.16 6.26
N ILE A 48 3.25 -6.34 6.04
CA ILE A 48 1.86 -6.78 6.12
C ILE A 48 1.47 -7.47 4.81
N PRO A 49 0.83 -8.65 4.85
CA PRO A 49 0.33 -9.29 3.63
C PRO A 49 -0.69 -8.41 2.92
N ILE A 50 -0.54 -8.23 1.61
CA ILE A 50 -1.37 -7.33 0.81
C ILE A 50 -1.90 -8.04 -0.43
N ILE A 51 -3.19 -7.85 -0.72
CA ILE A 51 -3.77 -8.13 -2.03
C ILE A 51 -4.44 -6.85 -2.53
N SER A 52 -4.44 -6.65 -3.82
CA SER A 52 -4.93 -5.39 -4.41
C SER A 52 -5.54 -5.59 -5.79
N THR A 53 -6.51 -4.76 -6.10
CA THR A 53 -6.90 -4.54 -7.49
C THR A 53 -5.76 -3.84 -8.23
N ASN A 54 -5.79 -3.88 -9.56
CA ASN A 54 -4.76 -3.24 -10.39
C ASN A 54 -4.98 -1.72 -10.43
N VAL A 55 -4.53 -1.03 -9.40
CA VAL A 55 -4.68 0.43 -9.27
C VAL A 55 -3.36 1.08 -8.91
N GLY A 56 -3.15 2.29 -9.42
CA GLY A 56 -1.99 3.10 -9.09
C GLY A 56 -0.69 2.34 -9.25
N ILE A 57 0.11 2.32 -8.18
CA ILE A 57 1.42 1.66 -8.17
C ILE A 57 1.37 0.18 -7.74
N ALA A 58 0.17 -0.39 -7.58
CA ALA A 58 0.03 -1.76 -7.06
C ALA A 58 0.87 -2.78 -7.85
N THR A 59 0.86 -2.70 -9.18
CA THR A 59 1.65 -3.62 -10.02
C THR A 59 3.16 -3.40 -9.92
N LYS A 60 3.60 -2.24 -9.45
CA LYS A 60 5.02 -1.93 -9.25
C LYS A 60 5.53 -2.42 -7.89
N ILE A 61 4.64 -2.54 -6.92
CA ILE A 61 4.97 -2.95 -5.56
C ILE A 61 4.71 -4.45 -5.38
N LEU A 62 3.55 -4.94 -5.82
CA LEU A 62 3.10 -6.30 -5.54
C LEU A 62 3.44 -7.26 -6.67
N ASN A 63 3.62 -8.53 -6.28
CA ASN A 63 3.69 -9.63 -7.25
C ASN A 63 2.33 -9.79 -7.94
N ASN A 64 2.33 -10.26 -9.17
CA ASN A 64 1.09 -10.51 -9.92
C ASN A 64 0.12 -11.45 -9.19
N THR A 65 0.63 -12.37 -8.39
CA THR A 65 -0.21 -13.28 -7.58
C THR A 65 -1.05 -12.55 -6.54
N SER A 66 -0.64 -11.34 -6.16
CA SER A 66 -1.34 -10.51 -5.18
C SER A 66 -2.35 -9.53 -5.83
N ILE A 67 -2.38 -9.48 -7.15
CA ILE A 67 -3.30 -8.60 -7.91
C ILE A 67 -4.54 -9.41 -8.30
N PHE A 68 -5.71 -8.84 -8.07
CA PHE A 68 -6.97 -9.53 -8.35
C PHE A 68 -7.96 -8.62 -9.09
N ASN A 69 -8.98 -9.24 -9.66
CA ASN A 69 -10.16 -8.55 -10.19
C ASN A 69 -11.42 -9.15 -9.54
N MET A 70 -12.57 -8.65 -9.91
CA MET A 70 -13.83 -9.07 -9.29
C MET A 70 -14.20 -10.54 -9.53
N THR A 71 -13.54 -11.20 -10.50
CA THR A 71 -13.83 -12.61 -10.82
C THR A 71 -12.84 -13.59 -10.20
N ASN A 72 -11.66 -13.12 -9.78
CA ASN A 72 -10.61 -14.02 -9.30
C ASN A 72 -10.04 -13.65 -7.92
N PHE A 73 -10.76 -12.83 -7.15
CA PHE A 73 -10.25 -12.37 -5.86
C PHE A 73 -9.89 -13.52 -4.90
N GLU A 74 -10.56 -14.65 -4.99
CA GLU A 74 -10.30 -15.82 -4.12
C GLU A 74 -8.95 -16.47 -4.42
N SER A 75 -8.42 -16.29 -5.62
CA SER A 75 -7.12 -16.84 -6.00
C SER A 75 -5.95 -15.93 -5.67
N ALA A 76 -6.21 -14.70 -5.25
CA ALA A 76 -5.15 -13.76 -4.90
C ALA A 76 -4.39 -14.24 -3.66
N LYS A 77 -3.05 -14.16 -3.75
CA LYS A 77 -2.17 -14.58 -2.65
C LYS A 77 -1.16 -13.49 -2.38
N PRO A 78 -1.01 -13.08 -1.11
CA PRO A 78 0.02 -12.12 -0.74
C PRO A 78 1.42 -12.66 -0.98
N ASP A 79 2.33 -11.78 -1.36
CA ASP A 79 3.76 -12.07 -1.43
C ASP A 79 4.49 -10.97 -0.66
N VAL A 80 4.66 -11.20 0.64
CA VAL A 80 5.21 -10.23 1.59
C VAL A 80 6.61 -9.78 1.20
N GLU A 81 7.48 -10.72 0.83
CA GLU A 81 8.88 -10.40 0.55
C GLU A 81 9.04 -9.56 -0.72
N THR A 82 8.29 -9.88 -1.79
CA THR A 82 8.32 -9.08 -3.01
C THR A 82 7.81 -7.67 -2.76
N ALA A 83 6.70 -7.54 -2.04
CA ALA A 83 6.13 -6.24 -1.70
C ALA A 83 7.13 -5.40 -0.87
N TYR A 84 7.75 -6.01 0.14
CA TYR A 84 8.72 -5.36 0.98
C TYR A 84 9.92 -4.84 0.17
N LYS A 85 10.53 -5.68 -0.66
CA LYS A 85 11.67 -5.30 -1.50
C LYS A 85 11.33 -4.13 -2.42
N ASN A 86 10.18 -4.20 -3.06
CA ASN A 86 9.76 -3.15 -3.98
C ASN A 86 9.45 -1.85 -3.25
N SER A 87 8.92 -1.91 -2.03
CA SER A 87 8.60 -0.73 -1.23
C SER A 87 9.85 0.04 -0.80
N LEU A 88 11.01 -0.61 -0.73
CA LEU A 88 12.26 0.04 -0.33
C LEU A 88 12.64 1.20 -1.26
N LYS A 89 12.22 1.14 -2.52
CA LYS A 89 12.48 2.22 -3.49
C LYS A 89 11.74 3.51 -3.15
N TYR A 90 10.73 3.43 -2.30
CA TYR A 90 9.88 4.55 -1.91
C TYR A 90 10.09 4.99 -0.46
N LYS A 91 11.04 4.36 0.25
CA LYS A 91 11.36 4.73 1.63
C LYS A 91 12.19 6.00 1.71
N MET A 92 11.98 6.75 2.78
CA MET A 92 12.90 7.78 3.20
C MET A 92 14.24 7.15 3.62
N PRO A 93 15.40 7.74 3.33
CA PRO A 93 15.58 9.04 2.70
C PRO A 93 15.54 9.02 1.16
N GLU A 94 15.57 7.85 0.52
CA GLU A 94 15.67 7.75 -0.94
C GLU A 94 14.52 8.44 -1.68
N GLY A 95 13.29 8.20 -1.25
CA GLY A 95 12.12 8.88 -1.79
C GLY A 95 12.12 10.37 -1.50
N PHE A 96 12.64 10.75 -0.35
CA PHE A 96 12.71 12.14 0.09
C PHE A 96 13.70 12.96 -0.73
N ASP A 97 14.83 12.37 -1.10
CA ASP A 97 15.83 13.05 -1.92
C ASP A 97 15.26 13.48 -3.27
N LYS A 98 14.39 12.70 -3.85
CA LYS A 98 13.70 13.07 -5.10
C LYS A 98 12.81 14.29 -4.92
N TYR A 99 12.12 14.40 -3.81
CA TYR A 99 11.29 15.56 -3.50
C TYR A 99 12.14 16.80 -3.25
N ILE A 100 13.22 16.68 -2.50
CA ILE A 100 14.14 17.79 -2.24
C ILE A 100 14.71 18.32 -3.56
N LYS A 101 15.17 17.44 -4.43
CA LYS A 101 15.69 17.80 -5.74
C LYS A 101 14.65 18.54 -6.57
N MET A 102 13.44 18.05 -6.60
CA MET A 102 12.34 18.68 -7.32
C MET A 102 12.03 20.07 -6.78
N PHE A 103 11.96 20.24 -5.46
CA PHE A 103 11.74 21.54 -4.84
C PHE A 103 12.87 22.53 -5.15
N ASN A 104 14.12 22.08 -5.09
CA ASN A 104 15.27 22.93 -5.41
C ASN A 104 15.21 23.41 -6.86
N GLU A 105 14.85 22.56 -7.81
CA GLU A 105 14.68 22.94 -9.20
C GLU A 105 13.60 24.01 -9.40
N ILE A 106 12.53 23.95 -8.61
CA ILE A 106 11.44 24.93 -8.67
C ILE A 106 11.87 26.28 -8.07
N TYR A 107 12.60 26.28 -6.95
CA TYR A 107 12.94 27.49 -6.22
C TYR A 107 14.22 28.19 -6.68
N GLU A 108 15.11 27.50 -7.36
CA GLU A 108 16.35 28.05 -7.87
C GLU A 108 16.21 28.69 -9.26
N ASN A 109 15.09 28.54 -9.88
CA ASN A 109 14.80 29.16 -11.17
C ASN A 109 14.01 30.48 -10.95
#